data_150b01aaad4bb085ee4f26601b1d0b0d
#
_entry.id   150b01aaad4bb085ee4f26601b1d0b0d
#
_cell.length_a   1.000
_cell.length_b   1.000
_cell.length_c   1.000
_cell.angle_alpha   90.00
_cell.angle_beta   90.00
_cell.angle_gamma   90.00
#
_symmetry.space_group_name_H-M   'P 1'
#
loop_
_entity.id
_entity.type
_entity.pdbx_description
1 polymer ?
#
loop_
_entity_poly.entity_id
_entity_poly.type
_entity_poly.pdbx_seq_one_letter_code
_entity_poly.pdbx_strand_id
1 'polypeptide(L)'
;MYKVDFKIITLLVLGYDNKKISSTLKIPLSTIQRRTRIILLSKIITQEYIPNFKILGIKKGMLHIYLRDGNLKQKAETISKLEGILSVSIHVGNSDIVAEFVYDNSECLVDIISEIKHMHDIEKYFGQRKYTRSQYQRKIYQIF
;
A
#
# COMPACT_ATOMS: atom_id res chain seq x y z
N MET A 1 10.39 27.00 1.60
CA MET A 1 9.25 26.61 0.75
C MET A 1 8.25 27.75 0.73
N TYR A 2 7.83 28.20 -0.44
CA TYR A 2 6.93 29.35 -0.55
C TYR A 2 5.48 28.94 -0.22
N LYS A 3 4.67 29.87 0.34
CA LYS A 3 3.22 29.64 0.60
C LYS A 3 2.45 29.05 -0.59
N VAL A 4 2.87 29.44 -1.81
CA VAL A 4 2.28 28.94 -3.06
C VAL A 4 2.58 27.45 -3.28
N ASP A 5 3.80 27.01 -2.99
CA ASP A 5 4.19 25.59 -3.16
C ASP A 5 3.38 24.68 -2.25
N PHE A 6 3.09 25.12 -1.03
CA PHE A 6 2.24 24.38 -0.10
C PHE A 6 0.81 24.19 -0.64
N LYS A 7 0.24 25.25 -1.24
CA LYS A 7 -1.08 25.15 -1.90
C LYS A 7 -1.07 24.21 -3.10
N ILE A 8 0.00 24.24 -3.89
CA ILE A 8 0.16 23.34 -5.04
C ILE A 8 0.25 21.89 -4.54
N ILE A 9 1.07 21.60 -3.53
CA ILE A 9 1.21 20.27 -2.93
C ILE A 9 -0.15 19.75 -2.43
N THR A 10 -0.89 20.56 -1.69
CA THR A 10 -2.22 20.19 -1.17
C THR A 10 -3.16 19.78 -2.31
N LEU A 11 -3.20 20.57 -3.39
CA LEU A 11 -4.07 20.29 -4.54
C LEU A 11 -3.62 19.06 -5.34
N LEU A 12 -2.29 18.83 -5.46
CA LEU A 12 -1.74 17.61 -6.09
C LEU A 12 -2.13 16.35 -5.29
N VAL A 13 -2.01 16.40 -3.96
CA VAL A 13 -2.42 15.28 -3.08
C VAL A 13 -3.92 15.00 -3.17
N LEU A 14 -4.74 16.02 -3.43
CA LEU A 14 -6.18 15.88 -3.72
C LEU A 14 -6.47 15.36 -5.14
N GLY A 15 -5.44 15.08 -5.96
CA GLY A 15 -5.59 14.53 -7.30
C GLY A 15 -5.91 15.58 -8.38
N TYR A 16 -5.67 16.87 -8.12
CA TYR A 16 -5.85 17.91 -9.12
C TYR A 16 -4.69 17.90 -10.12
N ASP A 17 -5.01 18.01 -11.40
CA ASP A 17 -4.01 18.22 -12.44
C ASP A 17 -3.54 19.69 -12.50
N ASN A 18 -2.45 19.92 -13.23
CA ASN A 18 -1.85 21.26 -13.33
C ASN A 18 -2.82 22.32 -13.91
N LYS A 19 -3.74 21.95 -14.82
CA LYS A 19 -4.73 22.86 -15.40
C LYS A 19 -5.73 23.30 -14.33
N LYS A 20 -6.26 22.36 -13.57
CA LYS A 20 -7.20 22.62 -12.49
C LYS A 20 -6.55 23.43 -11.36
N ILE A 21 -5.29 23.14 -11.02
CA ILE A 21 -4.51 23.91 -10.04
C ILE A 21 -4.31 25.35 -10.52
N SER A 22 -3.95 25.54 -11.79
CA SER A 22 -3.78 26.86 -12.41
C SER A 22 -5.06 27.70 -12.31
N SER A 23 -6.19 27.14 -12.68
CA SER A 23 -7.49 27.83 -12.59
C SER A 23 -7.90 28.13 -11.14
N THR A 24 -7.69 27.19 -10.22
CA THR A 24 -8.04 27.34 -8.80
C THR A 24 -7.21 28.42 -8.10
N LEU A 25 -5.90 28.45 -8.36
CA LEU A 25 -4.98 29.40 -7.72
C LEU A 25 -4.85 30.72 -8.51
N LYS A 26 -5.42 30.80 -9.71
CA LYS A 26 -5.30 31.93 -10.64
C LYS A 26 -3.83 32.26 -10.96
N ILE A 27 -3.01 31.22 -11.13
CA ILE A 27 -1.60 31.29 -11.48
C ILE A 27 -1.39 30.71 -12.87
N PRO A 28 -0.55 31.32 -13.74
CA PRO A 28 -0.30 30.81 -15.08
C PRO A 28 0.10 29.32 -15.08
N LEU A 29 -0.44 28.54 -16.02
CA LEU A 29 -0.22 27.11 -16.14
C LEU A 29 1.27 26.77 -16.23
N SER A 30 2.05 27.53 -16.98
CA SER A 30 3.51 27.32 -17.10
C SER A 30 4.24 27.45 -15.75
N THR A 31 3.78 28.36 -14.91
CA THR A 31 4.32 28.55 -13.56
C THR A 31 3.96 27.36 -12.68
N ILE A 32 2.72 26.87 -12.72
CA ILE A 32 2.29 25.68 -11.99
C ILE A 32 3.09 24.46 -12.45
N GLN A 33 3.19 24.21 -13.75
CA GLN A 33 3.96 23.08 -14.29
C GLN A 33 5.42 23.09 -13.83
N ARG A 34 6.09 24.24 -13.91
CA ARG A 34 7.46 24.39 -13.46
C ARG A 34 7.60 24.09 -11.95
N ARG A 35 6.70 24.61 -11.12
CA ARG A 35 6.72 24.37 -9.66
C ARG A 35 6.40 22.93 -9.32
N THR A 36 5.39 22.33 -9.93
CA THR A 36 5.06 20.91 -9.77
C THR A 36 6.26 20.02 -10.10
N ARG A 37 6.95 20.30 -11.22
CA ARG A 37 8.14 19.57 -11.59
C ARG A 37 9.25 19.66 -10.53
N ILE A 38 9.49 20.82 -9.98
CA ILE A 38 10.49 21.02 -8.91
C ILE A 38 10.08 20.23 -7.66
N ILE A 39 8.82 20.30 -7.24
CA ILE A 39 8.28 19.59 -6.07
C ILE A 39 8.47 18.07 -6.22
N LEU A 40 8.16 17.51 -7.38
CA LEU A 40 8.31 16.08 -7.65
C LEU A 40 9.78 15.66 -7.74
N LEU A 41 10.63 16.45 -8.41
CA LEU A 41 12.06 16.16 -8.52
C LEU A 41 12.80 16.24 -7.16
N SER A 42 12.36 17.12 -6.28
CA SER A 42 12.90 17.23 -4.90
C SER A 42 12.37 16.17 -3.94
N LYS A 43 11.50 15.26 -4.42
CA LYS A 43 10.88 14.19 -3.62
C LYS A 43 10.14 14.68 -2.36
N ILE A 44 9.70 15.95 -2.35
CA ILE A 44 8.82 16.47 -1.30
C ILE A 44 7.50 15.69 -1.27
N ILE A 45 7.00 15.32 -2.45
CA ILE A 45 5.91 14.35 -2.64
C ILE A 45 6.33 13.35 -3.70
N THR A 46 5.79 12.14 -3.63
CA THR A 46 5.91 11.10 -4.65
C THR A 46 4.56 10.84 -5.28
N GLN A 47 4.56 10.49 -6.56
CA GLN A 47 3.37 10.05 -7.27
C GLN A 47 3.47 8.55 -7.46
N GLU A 48 2.49 7.81 -6.94
CA GLU A 48 2.41 6.36 -7.06
C GLU A 48 1.21 5.97 -7.93
N TYR A 49 1.43 4.98 -8.79
CA TYR A 49 0.37 4.35 -9.56
C TYR A 49 -0.03 3.05 -8.87
N ILE A 50 -1.23 3.03 -8.30
CA ILE A 50 -1.75 1.84 -7.61
C ILE A 50 -2.66 1.10 -8.58
N PRO A 51 -2.33 -0.15 -8.98
CA PRO A 51 -3.19 -0.95 -9.84
C PRO A 51 -4.55 -1.20 -9.19
N ASN A 52 -5.61 -1.16 -9.98
CA ASN A 52 -6.92 -1.59 -9.52
C ASN A 52 -6.99 -3.13 -9.62
N PHE A 53 -6.52 -3.81 -8.59
CA PHE A 53 -6.44 -5.26 -8.54
C PHE A 53 -7.79 -5.95 -8.78
N LYS A 54 -8.90 -5.33 -8.38
CA LYS A 54 -10.24 -5.87 -8.61
C LYS A 54 -10.57 -5.95 -10.11
N ILE A 55 -10.23 -4.92 -10.87
CA ILE A 55 -10.44 -4.91 -12.34
C ILE A 55 -9.53 -5.94 -13.01
N LEU A 56 -8.32 -6.14 -12.47
CA LEU A 56 -7.36 -7.12 -12.97
C LEU A 56 -7.69 -8.57 -12.55
N GLY A 57 -8.77 -8.80 -11.80
CA GLY A 57 -9.13 -10.12 -11.29
C GLY A 57 -8.24 -10.62 -10.15
N ILE A 58 -7.34 -9.78 -9.66
CA ILE A 58 -6.37 -10.11 -8.62
C ILE A 58 -6.99 -9.87 -7.24
N LYS A 59 -6.83 -10.82 -6.35
CA LYS A 59 -7.29 -10.77 -4.96
C LYS A 59 -6.16 -10.30 -4.06
N LYS A 60 -6.51 -9.59 -2.98
CA LYS A 60 -5.58 -9.17 -1.93
C LYS A 60 -5.87 -9.90 -0.63
N GLY A 61 -4.81 -10.26 0.06
CA GLY A 61 -4.88 -10.83 1.39
C GLY A 61 -3.89 -10.16 2.33
N MET A 62 -4.03 -10.45 3.61
CA MET A 62 -3.13 -10.05 4.68
C MET A 62 -2.81 -11.27 5.53
N LEU A 63 -1.56 -11.46 5.84
CA LEU A 63 -1.08 -12.57 6.65
C LEU A 63 -0.43 -12.02 7.92
N HIS A 64 -0.93 -12.44 9.06
CA HIS A 64 -0.35 -12.18 10.36
C HIS A 64 0.56 -13.35 10.73
N ILE A 65 1.83 -13.07 10.98
CA ILE A 65 2.87 -14.06 11.23
C ILE A 65 3.41 -13.85 12.64
N TYR A 66 3.53 -14.93 13.37
CA TYR A 66 4.08 -14.97 14.72
C TYR A 66 5.36 -15.79 14.69
N LEU A 67 6.44 -15.24 15.20
CA LEU A 67 7.72 -15.91 15.28
C LEU A 67 7.89 -16.56 16.65
N ARG A 68 8.51 -17.73 16.65
CA ARG A 68 8.93 -18.39 17.91
C ARG A 68 10.16 -17.72 18.49
N ASP A 69 11.11 -17.44 17.61
CA ASP A 69 12.38 -16.78 17.92
C ASP A 69 12.98 -16.17 16.65
N GLY A 70 14.17 -15.58 16.77
CA GLY A 70 14.93 -15.10 15.63
C GLY A 70 14.88 -13.60 15.39
N ASN A 71 15.54 -13.19 14.31
CA ASN A 71 15.68 -11.80 13.95
C ASN A 71 14.49 -11.34 13.09
N LEU A 72 13.59 -10.56 13.69
CA LEU A 72 12.40 -9.98 13.03
C LEU A 72 12.73 -9.28 11.69
N LYS A 73 13.80 -8.49 11.66
CA LYS A 73 14.19 -7.74 10.48
C LYS A 73 14.62 -8.68 9.34
N GLN A 74 15.47 -9.63 9.65
CA GLN A 74 15.93 -10.62 8.67
C GLN A 74 14.77 -11.45 8.12
N LYS A 75 13.84 -11.86 8.99
CA LYS A 75 12.66 -12.61 8.60
C LYS A 75 11.72 -11.77 7.70
N ALA A 76 11.48 -10.52 8.07
CA ALA A 76 10.69 -9.60 7.26
C ALA A 76 11.32 -9.38 5.87
N GLU A 77 12.64 -9.23 5.79
CA GLU A 77 13.36 -9.14 4.52
C GLU A 77 13.25 -10.43 3.68
N THR A 78 13.28 -11.59 4.30
CA THR A 78 13.09 -12.87 3.61
C THR A 78 11.68 -12.97 3.03
N ILE A 79 10.66 -12.68 3.83
CA ILE A 79 9.26 -12.72 3.40
C ILE A 79 8.99 -11.69 2.29
N SER A 80 9.59 -10.51 2.36
CA SER A 80 9.39 -9.46 1.34
C SER A 80 9.87 -9.84 -0.06
N LYS A 81 10.71 -10.86 -0.18
CA LYS A 81 11.24 -11.36 -1.47
C LYS A 81 10.39 -12.45 -2.09
N LEU A 82 9.40 -12.97 -1.38
CA LEU A 82 8.50 -14.00 -1.90
C LEU A 82 7.61 -13.41 -3.00
N GLU A 83 7.38 -14.21 -4.03
CA GLU A 83 6.48 -13.82 -5.11
C GLU A 83 5.05 -13.60 -4.59
N GLY A 84 4.38 -12.56 -5.09
CA GLY A 84 3.03 -12.19 -4.64
C GLY A 84 2.98 -11.34 -3.37
N ILE A 85 4.08 -11.14 -2.65
CA ILE A 85 4.12 -10.23 -1.50
C ILE A 85 4.22 -8.77 -1.97
N LEU A 86 3.32 -7.94 -1.50
CA LEU A 86 3.28 -6.50 -1.82
C LEU A 86 4.04 -5.65 -0.81
N SER A 87 3.86 -5.97 0.46
CA SER A 87 4.49 -5.23 1.55
C SER A 87 4.64 -6.12 2.78
N VAL A 88 5.65 -5.81 3.58
CA VAL A 88 5.90 -6.47 4.87
C VAL A 88 6.14 -5.40 5.92
N SER A 89 5.46 -5.52 7.05
CA SER A 89 5.58 -4.61 8.18
C SER A 89 5.91 -5.39 9.45
N ILE A 90 6.83 -4.86 10.26
CA ILE A 90 7.10 -5.36 11.60
C ILE A 90 6.13 -4.66 12.56
N HIS A 91 5.48 -5.43 13.39
CA HIS A 91 4.48 -4.94 14.33
C HIS A 91 4.91 -5.17 15.78
N VAL A 92 4.40 -4.33 16.66
CA VAL A 92 4.50 -4.52 18.12
C VAL A 92 3.08 -4.77 18.63
N GLY A 93 2.82 -5.94 19.19
CA GLY A 93 1.50 -6.31 19.71
C GLY A 93 1.08 -7.73 19.34
N ASN A 94 -0.08 -7.87 18.70
CA ASN A 94 -0.72 -9.17 18.47
C ASN A 94 -0.06 -10.05 17.38
N SER A 95 0.81 -9.49 16.55
CA SER A 95 1.60 -10.25 15.56
C SER A 95 2.97 -9.61 15.41
N ASP A 96 3.98 -10.38 15.04
CA ASP A 96 5.35 -9.90 14.88
C ASP A 96 5.54 -9.29 13.49
N ILE A 97 4.98 -9.93 12.47
CA ILE A 97 5.06 -9.49 11.08
C ILE A 97 3.66 -9.51 10.46
N VAL A 98 3.35 -8.50 9.66
CA VAL A 98 2.18 -8.48 8.79
C VAL A 98 2.64 -8.35 7.35
N ALA A 99 2.25 -9.30 6.50
CA ALA A 99 2.52 -9.30 5.08
C ALA A 99 1.23 -9.07 4.29
N GLU A 100 1.22 -8.10 3.39
CA GLU A 100 0.17 -7.96 2.37
C GLU A 100 0.60 -8.73 1.13
N PHE A 101 -0.31 -9.50 0.55
CA PHE A 101 -0.04 -10.30 -0.63
C PHE A 101 -1.17 -10.23 -1.66
N VAL A 102 -0.86 -10.62 -2.88
CA VAL A 102 -1.81 -10.73 -3.99
C VAL A 102 -1.77 -12.14 -4.57
N TYR A 103 -2.90 -12.58 -5.10
CA TYR A 103 -3.03 -13.85 -5.81
C TYR A 103 -4.19 -13.76 -6.81
N ASP A 104 -4.08 -14.45 -7.92
CA ASP A 104 -5.13 -14.55 -8.94
C ASP A 104 -5.97 -15.81 -8.77
N ASN A 105 -5.35 -16.93 -8.36
CA ASN A 105 -5.96 -18.24 -8.19
C ASN A 105 -5.57 -18.89 -6.85
N SER A 106 -6.17 -20.03 -6.56
CA SER A 106 -5.95 -20.76 -5.31
C SER A 106 -4.56 -21.41 -5.22
N GLU A 107 -3.95 -21.74 -6.34
CA GLU A 107 -2.61 -22.34 -6.40
C GLU A 107 -1.55 -21.35 -5.92
N CYS A 108 -1.53 -20.15 -6.48
CA CYS A 108 -0.65 -19.07 -6.01
C CYS A 108 -0.81 -18.77 -4.51
N LEU A 109 -2.05 -18.80 -4.00
CA LEU A 109 -2.29 -18.63 -2.57
C LEU A 109 -1.66 -19.76 -1.74
N VAL A 110 -1.80 -21.00 -2.20
CA VAL A 110 -1.22 -22.18 -1.52
C VAL A 110 0.30 -22.12 -1.54
N ASP A 111 0.90 -21.67 -2.64
CA ASP A 111 2.36 -21.55 -2.77
C ASP A 111 2.91 -20.54 -1.77
N ILE A 112 2.35 -19.33 -1.71
CA ILE A 112 2.74 -18.31 -0.73
C ILE A 112 2.65 -18.84 0.70
N ILE A 113 1.54 -19.50 1.05
CA ILE A 113 1.33 -20.05 2.39
C ILE A 113 2.33 -21.18 2.66
N SER A 114 2.61 -22.04 1.68
CA SER A 114 3.53 -23.16 1.82
C SER A 114 4.97 -22.69 2.03
N GLU A 115 5.43 -21.69 1.27
CA GLU A 115 6.76 -21.12 1.46
C GLU A 115 6.94 -20.54 2.87
N ILE A 116 5.90 -19.84 3.38
CA ILE A 116 5.93 -19.29 4.73
C ILE A 116 5.91 -20.41 5.79
N LYS A 117 5.12 -21.47 5.58
CA LYS A 117 5.09 -22.65 6.48
C LYS A 117 6.41 -23.36 6.60
N HIS A 118 7.19 -23.42 5.54
CA HIS A 118 8.49 -24.10 5.56
C HIS A 118 9.59 -23.31 6.28
N MET A 119 9.30 -22.08 6.73
CA MET A 119 10.24 -21.30 7.54
C MET A 119 10.21 -21.78 8.98
N HIS A 120 11.33 -22.34 9.48
CA HIS A 120 11.44 -23.01 10.78
C HIS A 120 11.08 -22.14 11.99
N ASP A 121 11.22 -20.83 11.89
CA ASP A 121 11.05 -19.89 13.02
C ASP A 121 9.60 -19.37 13.14
N ILE A 122 8.68 -19.83 12.30
CA ILE A 122 7.27 -19.41 12.36
C ILE A 122 6.51 -20.32 13.32
N GLU A 123 5.94 -19.73 14.36
CA GLU A 123 5.09 -20.43 15.32
C GLU A 123 3.68 -20.63 14.79
N LYS A 124 3.06 -19.55 14.30
CA LYS A 124 1.72 -19.58 13.73
C LYS A 124 1.51 -18.41 12.76
N TYR A 125 0.52 -18.53 11.92
CA TYR A 125 0.09 -17.47 10.99
C TYR A 125 -1.43 -17.50 10.85
N PHE A 126 -2.02 -16.31 10.58
CA PHE A 126 -3.43 -16.16 10.30
C PHE A 126 -3.61 -15.31 9.04
N GLY A 127 -4.39 -15.83 8.09
CA GLY A 127 -4.75 -15.09 6.88
C GLY A 127 -6.06 -14.34 7.05
N GLN A 128 -6.11 -13.09 6.60
CA GLN A 128 -7.32 -12.30 6.48
C GLN A 128 -7.53 -11.85 5.04
N ARG A 129 -8.78 -11.96 4.55
CA ARG A 129 -9.16 -11.32 3.30
C ARG A 129 -9.27 -9.81 3.52
N LYS A 130 -8.51 -9.03 2.75
CA LYS A 130 -8.65 -7.58 2.78
C LYS A 130 -9.86 -7.18 1.94
N TYR A 131 -10.88 -6.63 2.58
CA TYR A 131 -12.04 -6.07 1.88
C TYR A 131 -11.71 -4.63 1.43
N THR A 132 -12.11 -4.27 0.21
CA THR A 132 -12.01 -2.88 -0.26
C THR A 132 -13.00 -1.99 0.52
N ARG A 133 -12.70 -0.70 0.65
CA ARG A 133 -13.53 0.28 1.38
C ARG A 133 -15.03 0.21 1.03
N SER A 134 -15.37 -0.11 -0.23
CA SER A 134 -16.77 -0.27 -0.69
C SER A 134 -17.48 -1.48 -0.07
N GLN A 135 -16.74 -2.53 0.34
CA GLN A 135 -17.33 -3.71 0.99
C GLN A 135 -17.50 -3.48 2.50
N TYR A 136 -16.65 -2.66 3.11
CA TYR A 136 -16.80 -2.25 4.51
C TYR A 136 -18.05 -1.38 4.72
N GLN A 137 -18.30 -0.43 3.83
CA GLN A 137 -19.49 0.42 3.92
C GLN A 137 -20.79 -0.39 3.82
N ARG A 138 -20.85 -1.42 2.96
CA ARG A 138 -22.05 -2.28 2.86
C ARG A 138 -22.31 -3.10 4.13
N LYS A 139 -21.28 -3.54 4.86
CA LYS A 139 -21.47 -4.29 6.11
C LYS A 139 -21.90 -3.42 7.29
N ILE A 140 -21.42 -2.18 7.36
CA ILE A 140 -21.80 -1.23 8.42
C ILE A 140 -23.29 -0.89 8.31
N TYR A 141 -23.82 -0.72 7.09
CA TYR A 141 -25.26 -0.45 6.89
C TYR A 141 -26.17 -1.67 7.11
N GLN A 142 -25.63 -2.89 7.25
CA GLN A 142 -26.42 -4.08 7.60
C GLN A 142 -26.45 -4.38 9.11
N ILE A 143 -25.71 -3.64 9.92
CA ILE A 143 -25.61 -3.81 11.38
C ILE A 143 -26.40 -2.72 12.12
N PHE A 144 -26.84 -1.68 11.43
CA PHE A 144 -27.77 -0.65 11.89
C PHE A 144 -29.04 -0.66 11.06
#